data_a9465db1d10794a7f59d92ccfb6fb4cc
#
_entry.id   a9465db1d10794a7f59d92ccfb6fb4cc
#
_cell.length_a   1.000
_cell.length_b   1.000
_cell.length_c   1.000
_cell.angle_alpha   90.00
_cell.angle_beta   90.00
_cell.angle_gamma   90.00
#
_symmetry.space_group_name_H-M   'P 1'
#
loop_
_entity.id
_entity.type
_entity.pdbx_description
1 polymer ?
#
loop_
_entity_poly.entity_id
_entity_poly.type
_entity_poly.pdbx_seq_one_letter_code
_entity_poly.pdbx_strand_id
1 'polypeptide(L)'
;HHFPDQIIDFLKSKNNFDLRIEISDERDKLLDTGGGVKNAKWFFDDGKPFLVHNVDILSNIDLQSLYQQHLETSPLATLVVSERDTFRYFLFDEEARLKGWINEKTGEVRPENLTNTELFNKLAFSGIQVLSPDVFKLMDHFPDHFSIVDFYLRNAAKKKIKAYVPHALKMIDVGKLNVLTDAEQFVRN
;
A
#
# COMPACT_ATOMS: atom_id res chain seq x y z
N HIS A 1 7.16 0.83 -15.36
CA HIS A 1 6.72 1.58 -16.54
C HIS A 1 7.75 2.63 -16.97
N HIS A 2 8.33 3.41 -16.06
CA HIS A 2 9.40 4.37 -16.40
C HIS A 2 10.76 3.68 -16.32
N PHE A 3 11.55 3.77 -17.40
CA PHE A 3 12.91 3.27 -17.51
C PHE A 3 13.09 1.79 -17.09
N PRO A 4 12.25 0.85 -17.53
CA PRO A 4 12.29 -0.54 -17.06
C PRO A 4 13.65 -1.19 -17.36
N ASP A 5 14.24 -0.94 -18.52
CA ASP A 5 15.52 -1.53 -18.90
C ASP A 5 16.67 -1.08 -17.98
N GLN A 6 16.66 0.19 -17.52
CA GLN A 6 17.67 0.66 -16.56
C GLN A 6 17.55 -0.04 -15.21
N ILE A 7 16.33 -0.32 -14.75
CA ILE A 7 16.11 -1.08 -13.50
C ILE A 7 16.57 -2.51 -13.67
N ILE A 8 16.23 -3.16 -14.79
CA ILE A 8 16.64 -4.54 -15.12
C ILE A 8 18.16 -4.64 -15.16
N ASP A 9 18.82 -3.72 -15.86
CA ASP A 9 20.28 -3.71 -16.02
C ASP A 9 20.97 -3.43 -14.68
N PHE A 10 20.42 -2.54 -13.85
CA PHE A 10 20.92 -2.30 -12.50
C PHE A 10 20.85 -3.56 -11.63
N LEU A 11 19.71 -4.24 -11.60
CA LEU A 11 19.53 -5.48 -10.85
C LEU A 11 20.50 -6.55 -11.31
N LYS A 12 20.65 -6.75 -12.63
CA LYS A 12 21.63 -7.68 -13.22
C LYS A 12 23.07 -7.33 -12.82
N SER A 13 23.43 -6.04 -12.86
CA SER A 13 24.78 -5.57 -12.50
C SER A 13 25.15 -5.86 -11.03
N LYS A 14 24.12 -6.01 -10.18
CA LYS A 14 24.24 -6.33 -8.76
C LYS A 14 23.97 -7.81 -8.46
N ASN A 15 23.93 -8.69 -9.49
CA ASN A 15 23.59 -10.09 -9.33
C ASN A 15 22.28 -10.29 -8.52
N ASN A 16 21.27 -9.41 -8.76
CA ASN A 16 20.03 -9.38 -8.02
C ASN A 16 20.21 -9.35 -6.47
N PHE A 17 21.35 -8.83 -6.00
CA PHE A 17 21.72 -8.83 -4.57
C PHE A 17 21.66 -10.21 -3.90
N ASP A 18 21.94 -11.27 -4.67
CA ASP A 18 21.80 -12.69 -4.28
C ASP A 18 20.38 -13.08 -3.81
N LEU A 19 19.36 -12.35 -4.26
CA LEU A 19 17.95 -12.58 -3.97
C LEU A 19 17.21 -13.08 -5.22
N ARG A 20 16.15 -13.84 -5.01
CA ARG A 20 15.17 -14.13 -6.07
C ARG A 20 14.35 -12.88 -6.35
N ILE A 21 14.64 -12.20 -7.45
CA ILE A 21 13.91 -11.02 -7.90
C ILE A 21 13.21 -11.35 -9.21
N GLU A 22 11.92 -11.10 -9.25
CA GLU A 22 11.09 -11.24 -10.45
C GLU A 22 10.53 -9.86 -10.83
N ILE A 23 10.29 -9.66 -12.12
CA ILE A 23 9.83 -8.38 -12.64
C ILE A 23 8.45 -8.57 -13.27
N SER A 24 7.47 -7.86 -12.74
CA SER A 24 6.16 -7.70 -13.37
C SER A 24 6.21 -6.47 -14.26
N ASP A 25 6.46 -6.67 -15.55
CA ASP A 25 6.69 -5.60 -16.52
C ASP A 25 5.36 -5.00 -17.02
N GLU A 26 5.22 -3.70 -16.84
CA GLU A 26 4.03 -2.92 -17.23
C GLU A 26 4.35 -1.90 -18.35
N ARG A 27 5.41 -2.12 -19.15
CA ARG A 27 5.82 -1.17 -20.18
C ARG A 27 4.76 -0.94 -21.24
N ASP A 28 3.98 -1.95 -21.58
CA ASP A 28 2.97 -1.89 -22.63
C ASP A 28 1.65 -1.24 -22.15
N LYS A 29 1.36 -1.36 -20.85
CA LYS A 29 0.13 -0.86 -20.27
C LYS A 29 0.32 -0.55 -18.79
N LEU A 30 0.18 0.72 -18.42
CA LEU A 30 0.15 1.12 -17.01
C LEU A 30 -1.12 0.56 -16.35
N LEU A 31 -0.96 -0.18 -15.25
CA LEU A 31 -2.06 -0.89 -14.58
C LEU A 31 -2.56 -0.19 -13.32
N ASP A 32 -1.88 0.88 -12.84
CA ASP A 32 -2.08 1.48 -11.54
C ASP A 32 -1.78 0.50 -10.39
N THR A 33 -1.84 0.96 -9.16
CA THR A 33 -1.34 0.24 -7.98
C THR A 33 -2.08 -1.07 -7.69
N GLY A 34 -3.38 -1.14 -7.93
CA GLY A 34 -4.16 -2.36 -7.75
C GLY A 34 -3.98 -3.34 -8.90
N GLY A 35 -3.96 -2.82 -10.14
CA GLY A 35 -3.73 -3.64 -11.33
C GLY A 35 -2.32 -4.25 -11.35
N GLY A 36 -1.30 -3.50 -10.89
CA GLY A 36 0.06 -4.01 -10.73
C GLY A 36 0.14 -5.19 -9.77
N VAL A 37 -0.51 -5.11 -8.61
CA VAL A 37 -0.61 -6.23 -7.68
C VAL A 37 -1.34 -7.43 -8.32
N LYS A 38 -2.46 -7.20 -9.01
CA LYS A 38 -3.20 -8.25 -9.73
C LYS A 38 -2.31 -8.94 -10.78
N ASN A 39 -1.55 -8.17 -11.55
CA ASN A 39 -0.66 -8.67 -12.58
C ASN A 39 0.48 -9.54 -12.04
N ALA A 40 0.95 -9.25 -10.82
CA ALA A 40 1.99 -10.01 -10.13
C ALA A 40 1.46 -11.28 -9.40
N LYS A 41 0.17 -11.64 -9.53
CA LYS A 41 -0.49 -12.79 -8.87
C LYS A 41 0.30 -14.10 -9.03
N TRP A 42 0.90 -14.32 -10.18
CA TRP A 42 1.69 -15.52 -10.50
C TRP A 42 2.90 -15.72 -9.58
N PHE A 43 3.41 -14.64 -8.97
CA PHE A 43 4.55 -14.69 -8.04
C PHE A 43 4.12 -15.08 -6.61
N PHE A 44 2.88 -14.80 -6.24
CA PHE A 44 2.32 -14.99 -4.90
C PHE A 44 1.42 -16.24 -4.84
N ASP A 45 1.96 -17.39 -5.25
CA ASP A 45 1.22 -18.65 -5.42
C ASP A 45 1.38 -19.63 -4.24
N ASP A 46 2.12 -19.23 -3.20
CA ASP A 46 2.40 -20.07 -2.03
C ASP A 46 1.26 -20.05 -0.96
N GLY A 47 0.20 -19.31 -1.22
CA GLY A 47 -0.96 -19.20 -0.33
C GLY A 47 -0.72 -18.43 0.96
N LYS A 48 0.41 -17.73 1.10
CA LYS A 48 0.74 -16.93 2.27
C LYS A 48 0.39 -15.45 2.08
N PRO A 49 0.16 -14.69 3.15
CA PRO A 49 0.13 -13.25 3.06
C PRO A 49 1.43 -12.69 2.52
N PHE A 50 1.35 -11.55 1.84
CA PHE A 50 2.51 -10.91 1.24
C PHE A 50 2.54 -9.41 1.51
N LEU A 51 3.75 -8.86 1.58
CA LEU A 51 4.00 -7.44 1.76
C LEU A 51 3.99 -6.74 0.40
N VAL A 52 3.32 -5.59 0.34
CA VAL A 52 3.43 -4.63 -0.77
C VAL A 52 3.97 -3.33 -0.20
N HIS A 53 5.02 -2.80 -0.81
CA HIS A 53 5.70 -1.61 -0.37
C HIS A 53 6.01 -0.71 -1.57
N ASN A 54 5.56 0.54 -1.53
CA ASN A 54 5.92 1.51 -2.56
C ASN A 54 7.42 1.79 -2.50
N VAL A 55 8.09 1.67 -3.64
CA VAL A 55 9.56 1.77 -3.72
C VAL A 55 10.10 3.16 -3.41
N ASP A 56 9.26 4.19 -3.54
CA ASP A 56 9.56 5.59 -3.25
C ASP A 56 9.29 6.00 -1.80
N ILE A 57 8.99 5.07 -0.91
CA ILE A 57 8.80 5.31 0.51
C ILE A 57 10.00 4.76 1.29
N LEU A 58 10.70 5.63 2.00
CA LEU A 58 11.66 5.24 3.04
C LEU A 58 10.97 5.33 4.39
N SER A 59 11.16 4.34 5.26
CA SER A 59 10.56 4.34 6.59
C SER A 59 11.38 3.53 7.60
N ASN A 60 11.14 3.79 8.88
CA ASN A 60 11.68 3.01 10.00
C ASN A 60 10.71 1.92 10.49
N ILE A 61 9.73 1.55 9.66
CA ILE A 61 8.72 0.57 10.05
C ILE A 61 9.34 -0.80 10.34
N ASP A 62 8.91 -1.42 11.43
CA ASP A 62 9.16 -2.83 11.70
C ASP A 62 8.21 -3.69 10.84
N LEU A 63 8.72 -4.16 9.71
CA LEU A 63 7.97 -5.00 8.77
C LEU A 63 7.63 -6.37 9.36
N GLN A 64 8.46 -6.88 10.29
CA GLN A 64 8.20 -8.15 10.96
C GLN A 64 7.00 -8.04 11.89
N SER A 65 6.94 -6.99 12.71
CA SER A 65 5.79 -6.73 13.59
C SER A 65 4.50 -6.48 12.79
N LEU A 66 4.56 -5.74 11.69
CA LEU A 66 3.44 -5.55 10.77
C LEU A 66 2.91 -6.88 10.23
N TYR A 67 3.81 -7.73 9.74
CA TYR A 67 3.45 -9.03 9.17
C TYR A 67 2.87 -9.96 10.24
N GLN A 68 3.47 -10.00 11.41
CA GLN A 68 3.00 -10.80 12.54
C GLN A 68 1.58 -10.39 12.98
N GLN A 69 1.30 -9.10 13.10
CA GLN A 69 -0.04 -8.62 13.43
C GLN A 69 -1.07 -8.99 12.35
N HIS A 70 -0.66 -8.98 11.08
CA HIS A 70 -1.54 -9.46 10.01
C HIS A 70 -1.89 -10.94 10.18
N LEU A 71 -0.92 -11.78 10.49
CA LEU A 71 -1.15 -13.21 10.73
C LEU A 71 -2.11 -13.45 11.91
N GLU A 72 -1.90 -12.75 13.02
CA GLU A 72 -2.72 -12.89 14.24
C GLU A 72 -4.16 -12.45 14.03
N THR A 73 -4.39 -11.39 13.28
CA THR A 73 -5.73 -10.81 13.09
C THR A 73 -6.43 -11.26 11.81
N SER A 74 -5.72 -11.90 10.90
CA SER A 74 -6.18 -12.51 9.65
C SER A 74 -7.17 -11.63 8.86
N PRO A 75 -6.88 -10.34 8.57
CA PRO A 75 -7.74 -9.52 7.74
C PRO A 75 -7.47 -9.78 6.26
N LEU A 76 -8.30 -9.23 5.37
CA LEU A 76 -8.01 -9.20 3.93
C LEU A 76 -6.77 -8.33 3.63
N ALA A 77 -6.63 -7.21 4.34
CA ALA A 77 -5.49 -6.32 4.24
C ALA A 77 -5.20 -5.64 5.58
N THR A 78 -3.92 -5.40 5.86
CA THR A 78 -3.42 -4.55 6.95
C THR A 78 -2.68 -3.38 6.34
N LEU A 79 -3.16 -2.16 6.55
CA LEU A 79 -2.66 -0.93 5.94
C LEU A 79 -1.83 -0.15 6.95
N VAL A 80 -0.59 0.18 6.61
CA VAL A 80 0.21 1.10 7.42
C VAL A 80 -0.31 2.51 7.22
N VAL A 81 -0.69 3.14 8.33
CA VAL A 81 -1.28 4.47 8.34
C VAL A 81 -0.70 5.33 9.47
N SER A 82 -0.81 6.64 9.36
CA SER A 82 -0.32 7.58 10.37
C SER A 82 -1.14 8.87 10.41
N GLU A 83 -0.99 9.63 11.49
CA GLU A 83 -1.59 10.96 11.69
C GLU A 83 -0.76 12.07 11.01
N ARG A 84 -0.29 11.86 9.78
CA ARG A 84 0.45 12.90 9.05
C ARG A 84 -0.49 13.81 8.30
N ASP A 85 -0.11 15.06 8.12
CA ASP A 85 -0.88 16.03 7.34
C ASP A 85 -0.92 15.64 5.85
N THR A 86 -2.13 15.57 5.33
CA THR A 86 -2.45 15.36 3.93
C THR A 86 -3.87 15.85 3.64
N PHE A 87 -4.30 15.82 2.39
CA PHE A 87 -5.70 16.08 2.03
C PHE A 87 -6.52 14.78 1.87
N ARG A 88 -5.88 13.61 1.90
CA ARG A 88 -6.51 12.32 1.59
C ARG A 88 -6.34 11.38 2.77
N TYR A 89 -7.45 11.02 3.41
CA TYR A 89 -7.43 10.14 4.56
C TYR A 89 -8.33 8.93 4.36
N PHE A 90 -7.89 7.79 4.84
CA PHE A 90 -8.79 6.70 5.16
C PHE A 90 -9.51 6.97 6.48
N LEU A 91 -10.75 6.49 6.56
CA LEU A 91 -11.62 6.62 7.72
C LEU A 91 -11.75 5.26 8.41
N PHE A 92 -11.31 5.17 9.65
CA PHE A 92 -11.33 3.94 10.42
C PHE A 92 -12.25 4.07 11.64
N ASP A 93 -12.97 2.99 11.98
CA ASP A 93 -13.73 2.92 13.21
C ASP A 93 -12.84 2.69 14.44
N GLU A 94 -13.45 2.64 15.64
CA GLU A 94 -12.77 2.38 16.92
C GLU A 94 -12.05 1.02 16.96
N GLU A 95 -12.47 0.06 16.13
CA GLU A 95 -11.85 -1.25 15.99
C GLU A 95 -10.75 -1.28 14.91
N ALA A 96 -10.35 -0.10 14.43
CA ALA A 96 -9.38 0.11 13.36
C ALA A 96 -9.78 -0.56 12.03
N ARG A 97 -11.08 -0.69 11.73
CA ARG A 97 -11.59 -1.22 10.47
C ARG A 97 -11.87 -0.08 9.50
N LEU A 98 -11.44 -0.25 8.25
CA LEU A 98 -11.71 0.70 7.18
C LEU A 98 -13.22 0.83 6.92
N LYS A 99 -13.72 2.07 6.91
CA LYS A 99 -15.11 2.43 6.63
C LYS A 99 -15.24 3.30 5.40
N GLY A 100 -14.23 4.11 5.10
CA GLY A 100 -14.31 5.03 3.99
C GLY A 100 -13.02 5.79 3.76
N TRP A 101 -13.15 6.83 2.95
CA TRP A 101 -12.08 7.73 2.57
C TRP A 101 -12.63 9.13 2.36
N ILE A 102 -11.82 10.14 2.64
CA ILE A 102 -12.15 11.55 2.45
C ILE A 102 -10.99 12.31 1.79
N ASN A 103 -11.35 13.23 0.91
CA ASN A 103 -10.43 14.26 0.43
C ASN A 103 -10.89 15.61 0.99
N GLU A 104 -10.21 16.11 2.00
CA GLU A 104 -10.55 17.37 2.68
C GLU A 104 -10.41 18.60 1.79
N LYS A 105 -9.59 18.53 0.73
CA LYS A 105 -9.44 19.63 -0.23
C LYS A 105 -10.66 19.79 -1.14
N THR A 106 -11.30 18.68 -1.52
CA THR A 106 -12.45 18.68 -2.43
C THR A 106 -13.78 18.45 -1.73
N GLY A 107 -13.76 17.97 -0.48
CA GLY A 107 -14.94 17.51 0.25
C GLY A 107 -15.48 16.15 -0.23
N GLU A 108 -14.77 15.46 -1.14
CA GLU A 108 -15.20 14.14 -1.63
C GLU A 108 -15.11 13.10 -0.54
N VAL A 109 -16.19 12.33 -0.35
CA VAL A 109 -16.26 11.20 0.58
C VAL A 109 -16.61 9.92 -0.17
N ARG A 110 -15.98 8.82 0.17
CA ARG A 110 -16.25 7.49 -0.38
C ARG A 110 -16.44 6.45 0.74
N PRO A 111 -17.50 5.64 0.71
CA PRO A 111 -18.61 5.71 -0.25
C PRO A 111 -19.44 7.00 -0.05
N GLU A 112 -20.07 7.47 -1.12
CA GLU A 112 -20.83 8.74 -1.13
C GLU A 112 -21.93 8.84 -0.05
N ASN A 113 -22.47 7.69 0.35
CA ASN A 113 -23.48 7.61 1.40
C ASN A 113 -22.91 7.53 2.82
N LEU A 114 -21.60 7.63 3.00
CA LEU A 114 -21.00 7.66 4.34
C LEU A 114 -21.23 9.03 4.97
N THR A 115 -21.96 9.03 6.07
CA THR A 115 -22.25 10.22 6.89
C THR A 115 -21.44 10.21 8.18
N ASN A 116 -21.46 11.31 8.92
CA ASN A 116 -20.83 11.45 10.24
C ASN A 116 -19.32 11.07 10.19
N THR A 117 -18.62 11.59 9.18
CA THR A 117 -17.20 11.29 8.97
C THR A 117 -16.31 11.73 10.12
N GLU A 118 -16.79 12.63 10.98
CA GLU A 118 -16.17 13.09 12.22
C GLU A 118 -16.07 12.02 13.32
N LEU A 119 -16.88 10.96 13.23
CA LEU A 119 -16.83 9.83 14.18
C LEU A 119 -15.73 8.84 13.87
N PHE A 120 -15.02 8.98 12.73
CA PHE A 120 -13.97 8.07 12.32
C PHE A 120 -12.59 8.68 12.53
N ASN A 121 -11.62 7.81 12.84
CA ASN A 121 -10.22 8.19 12.87
C ASN A 121 -9.72 8.42 11.44
N LYS A 122 -9.26 9.64 11.16
CA LYS A 122 -8.67 10.05 9.87
C LYS A 122 -7.19 9.73 9.86
N LEU A 123 -6.78 8.77 9.06
CA LEU A 123 -5.39 8.32 8.97
C LEU A 123 -4.90 8.31 7.53
N ALA A 124 -3.68 8.81 7.32
CA ALA A 124 -3.02 8.87 6.02
C ALA A 124 -2.37 7.53 5.68
N PHE A 125 -2.66 7.00 4.50
CA PHE A 125 -2.05 5.78 4.00
C PHE A 125 -0.57 5.99 3.63
N SER A 126 0.28 5.07 4.01
CA SER A 126 1.74 5.17 3.84
C SER A 126 2.28 4.43 2.61
N GLY A 127 1.43 3.76 1.81
CA GLY A 127 1.89 2.96 0.68
C GLY A 127 2.56 1.63 1.07
N ILE A 128 2.42 1.21 2.33
CA ILE A 128 2.93 -0.05 2.86
C ILE A 128 1.76 -0.87 3.40
N GLN A 129 1.70 -2.16 3.06
CA GLN A 129 0.56 -3.00 3.41
C GLN A 129 0.90 -4.48 3.37
N VAL A 130 0.19 -5.30 4.15
CA VAL A 130 0.19 -6.76 4.03
C VAL A 130 -1.17 -7.21 3.51
N LEU A 131 -1.16 -8.08 2.52
CA LEU A 131 -2.35 -8.59 1.84
C LEU A 131 -2.47 -10.11 2.05
N SER A 132 -3.68 -10.58 2.33
CA SER A 132 -4.02 -12.00 2.24
C SER A 132 -4.12 -12.45 0.78
N PRO A 133 -3.77 -13.70 0.41
CA PRO A 133 -3.93 -14.22 -0.96
C PRO A 133 -5.36 -14.15 -1.50
N ASP A 134 -6.35 -14.11 -0.61
CA ASP A 134 -7.76 -13.96 -1.00
C ASP A 134 -8.08 -12.66 -1.76
N VAL A 135 -7.18 -11.65 -1.72
CA VAL A 135 -7.32 -10.44 -2.54
C VAL A 135 -7.42 -10.77 -4.01
N PHE A 136 -6.69 -11.77 -4.51
CA PHE A 136 -6.68 -12.12 -5.93
C PHE A 136 -8.04 -12.61 -6.44
N LYS A 137 -8.77 -13.40 -5.64
CA LYS A 137 -10.15 -13.82 -5.98
C LYS A 137 -11.10 -12.64 -6.14
N LEU A 138 -10.90 -11.58 -5.34
CA LEU A 138 -11.71 -10.37 -5.41
C LEU A 138 -11.25 -9.46 -6.55
N MET A 139 -9.94 -9.39 -6.81
CA MET A 139 -9.35 -8.62 -7.91
C MET A 139 -9.72 -9.17 -9.29
N ASP A 140 -10.07 -10.47 -9.41
CA ASP A 140 -10.57 -11.07 -10.66
C ASP A 140 -11.84 -10.37 -11.17
N HIS A 141 -12.60 -9.68 -10.30
CA HIS A 141 -13.78 -8.88 -10.65
C HIS A 141 -13.49 -7.40 -10.94
N PHE A 142 -12.23 -6.99 -10.91
CA PHE A 142 -11.79 -5.64 -11.26
C PHE A 142 -11.22 -5.60 -12.68
N PRO A 143 -11.28 -4.46 -13.36
CA PRO A 143 -10.58 -4.27 -14.63
C PRO A 143 -9.07 -4.47 -14.43
N ASP A 144 -8.28 -4.46 -15.50
CA ASP A 144 -6.83 -4.58 -15.37
C ASP A 144 -6.19 -3.33 -14.75
N HIS A 145 -6.72 -2.14 -15.08
CA HIS A 145 -6.26 -0.87 -14.55
C HIS A 145 -7.19 -0.38 -13.44
N PHE A 146 -6.71 -0.35 -12.20
CA PHE A 146 -7.43 0.19 -11.05
C PHE A 146 -6.50 0.55 -9.90
N SER A 147 -6.93 1.51 -9.07
CA SER A 147 -6.24 1.88 -7.84
C SER A 147 -6.45 0.85 -6.73
N ILE A 148 -5.41 0.55 -5.96
CA ILE A 148 -5.54 -0.29 -4.77
C ILE A 148 -6.47 0.34 -3.72
N VAL A 149 -6.56 1.66 -3.67
CA VAL A 149 -7.50 2.39 -2.80
C VAL A 149 -8.94 2.05 -3.18
N ASP A 150 -9.28 2.05 -4.47
CA ASP A 150 -10.63 1.69 -4.93
C ASP A 150 -10.97 0.24 -4.60
N PHE A 151 -9.98 -0.66 -4.68
CA PHE A 151 -10.15 -2.04 -4.25
C PHE A 151 -10.52 -2.13 -2.77
N TYR A 152 -9.82 -1.40 -1.90
CA TYR A 152 -10.13 -1.39 -0.47
C TYR A 152 -11.52 -0.85 -0.19
N LEU A 153 -11.87 0.29 -0.76
CA LEU A 153 -13.16 0.93 -0.52
C LEU A 153 -14.34 0.08 -0.98
N ARG A 154 -14.24 -0.60 -2.12
CA ARG A 154 -15.27 -1.52 -2.60
C ARG A 154 -15.46 -2.74 -1.70
N ASN A 155 -14.42 -3.16 -1.00
CA ASN A 155 -14.45 -4.37 -0.17
C ASN A 155 -14.63 -4.07 1.32
N ALA A 156 -14.44 -2.84 1.79
CA ALA A 156 -14.45 -2.47 3.21
C ALA A 156 -15.74 -2.85 3.96
N ALA A 157 -16.90 -2.77 3.30
CA ALA A 157 -18.18 -3.15 3.90
C ALA A 157 -18.33 -4.66 4.15
N LYS A 158 -17.62 -5.52 3.39
CA LYS A 158 -17.79 -6.98 3.41
C LYS A 158 -16.58 -7.72 3.93
N LYS A 159 -15.43 -7.08 3.95
CA LYS A 159 -14.14 -7.68 4.29
C LYS A 159 -13.44 -6.86 5.37
N LYS A 160 -12.69 -7.56 6.20
CA LYS A 160 -11.89 -6.93 7.25
C LYS A 160 -10.64 -6.34 6.64
N ILE A 161 -10.55 -5.01 6.61
CA ILE A 161 -9.36 -4.25 6.22
C ILE A 161 -8.99 -3.40 7.43
N LYS A 162 -7.77 -3.55 7.94
CA LYS A 162 -7.37 -2.98 9.22
C LYS A 162 -6.26 -1.94 9.07
N ALA A 163 -6.33 -0.93 9.93
CA ALA A 163 -5.22 -0.03 10.16
C ALA A 163 -4.13 -0.71 11.00
N TYR A 164 -2.88 -0.39 10.66
CA TYR A 164 -1.70 -0.57 11.50
C TYR A 164 -1.07 0.81 11.71
N VAL A 165 -1.09 1.29 12.93
CA VAL A 165 -0.49 2.58 13.32
C VAL A 165 0.81 2.29 14.07
N PRO A 166 1.99 2.36 13.39
CA PRO A 166 3.26 2.11 14.06
C PRO A 166 3.59 3.22 15.06
N HIS A 167 4.16 2.86 16.18
CA HIS A 167 4.66 3.85 17.13
C HIS A 167 5.84 4.62 16.53
N ALA A 168 5.80 5.96 16.58
CA ALA A 168 6.87 6.84 16.10
C ALA A 168 7.33 6.57 14.65
N LEU A 169 6.38 6.32 13.74
CA LEU A 169 6.68 6.15 12.32
C LEU A 169 7.37 7.41 11.77
N LYS A 170 8.56 7.21 11.25
CA LYS A 170 9.24 8.18 10.39
C LYS A 170 9.18 7.68 8.96
N MET A 171 8.83 8.54 8.03
CA MET A 171 8.79 8.18 6.61
C MET A 171 9.11 9.38 5.73
N ILE A 172 9.71 9.10 4.58
CA ILE A 172 10.01 10.08 3.53
C ILE A 172 9.51 9.51 2.20
N ASP A 173 8.75 10.30 1.47
CA ASP A 173 8.37 10.05 0.08
C ASP A 173 9.46 10.65 -0.82
N VAL A 174 10.28 9.80 -1.43
CA VAL A 174 11.40 10.19 -2.29
C VAL A 174 11.03 10.34 -3.77
N GLY A 175 9.75 10.26 -4.08
CA GLY A 175 9.24 10.52 -5.44
C GLY A 175 9.47 11.95 -5.95
N LYS A 176 10.04 12.83 -5.11
CA LYS A 176 10.38 14.23 -5.43
C LYS A 176 11.89 14.46 -5.32
N LEU A 177 12.49 15.10 -6.33
CA LEU A 177 13.93 15.34 -6.37
C LEU A 177 14.46 16.21 -5.20
N ASN A 178 13.63 17.11 -4.67
CA ASN A 178 14.01 18.02 -3.60
C ASN A 178 14.17 17.37 -2.21
N VAL A 179 13.80 16.09 -2.05
CA VAL A 179 13.92 15.36 -0.78
C VAL A 179 15.07 14.36 -0.75
N LEU A 180 15.90 14.27 -1.80
CA LEU A 180 17.00 13.32 -1.86
C LEU A 180 18.03 13.49 -0.76
N THR A 181 18.34 14.75 -0.40
CA THR A 181 19.29 15.05 0.70
C THR A 181 18.74 14.56 2.05
N ASP A 182 17.44 14.76 2.29
CA ASP A 182 16.79 14.29 3.52
C ASP A 182 16.72 12.75 3.55
N ALA A 183 16.51 12.14 2.40
CA ALA A 183 16.52 10.69 2.25
C ALA A 183 17.90 10.08 2.57
N GLU A 184 19.01 10.70 2.10
CA GLU A 184 20.36 10.28 2.45
C GLU A 184 20.63 10.37 3.95
N GLN A 185 20.17 11.43 4.61
CA GLN A 185 20.29 11.58 6.06
C GLN A 185 19.47 10.56 6.82
N PHE A 186 18.26 10.24 6.30
CA PHE A 186 17.38 9.24 6.90
C PHE A 186 18.01 7.84 6.93
N VAL A 187 18.71 7.44 5.87
CA VAL A 187 19.35 6.12 5.77
C VAL A 187 20.62 6.02 6.63
N ARG A 188 21.25 7.15 6.95
CA ARG A 188 22.49 7.18 7.76
C ARG A 188 22.24 7.18 9.27
N ASN A 189 21.02 7.45 9.71
CA ASN A 189 20.60 7.49 11.12
C ASN A 189 19.80 6.23 11.51
#